data_184d782770222c1dde840fdfe982e672
#
_entry.id   184d782770222c1dde840fdfe982e672
#
_cell.length_a   1.000
_cell.length_b   1.000
_cell.length_c   1.000
_cell.angle_alpha   90.00
_cell.angle_beta   90.00
_cell.angle_gamma   90.00
#
_symmetry.space_group_name_H-M   'P 1'
#
loop_
_entity.id
_entity.type
_entity.pdbx_description
1 polymer ?
#
loop_
_entity_poly.entity_id
_entity_poly.type
_entity_poly.pdbx_seq_one_letter_code
_entity_poly.pdbx_strand_id
1 'polypeptide(L)'
;FKMNKIDVVIVGSGIAGITTAYYLQKNHPNLTYVIIEARSDLGGTWDQMKFPGVRSDTDMYTYGFSFNPWQGPIIGQGRDIKAYLTDTAKKFNIREHILFDTKVTSLSWSDNQWTTKTSRKDFTSQYIICCTGSRDYKYPNFPKFKDENIYQGEIVHTQDWGNVEFK
;
A
#
# COMPACT_ATOMS: atom_id res chain seq x y z
N PHE A 1 18.78 -7.34 -21.52
CA PHE A 1 18.27 -6.21 -20.69
C PHE A 1 19.02 -6.24 -19.37
N LYS A 2 19.68 -5.13 -18.99
CA LYS A 2 20.42 -5.03 -17.73
C LYS A 2 19.41 -4.87 -16.60
N MET A 3 19.28 -5.88 -15.72
CA MET A 3 18.42 -5.78 -14.52
C MET A 3 18.98 -4.74 -13.55
N ASN A 4 18.11 -4.00 -12.88
CA ASN A 4 18.52 -3.01 -11.88
C ASN A 4 18.89 -3.74 -10.58
N LYS A 5 20.15 -3.68 -10.19
CA LYS A 5 20.61 -4.25 -8.92
C LYS A 5 20.32 -3.28 -7.78
N ILE A 6 19.70 -3.79 -6.72
CA ILE A 6 19.35 -3.06 -5.49
C ILE A 6 19.51 -4.03 -4.30
N ASP A 7 19.72 -3.53 -3.08
CA ASP A 7 19.88 -4.43 -1.94
C ASP A 7 18.52 -4.97 -1.45
N VAL A 8 17.51 -4.11 -1.38
CA VAL A 8 16.18 -4.45 -0.84
C VAL A 8 15.07 -3.99 -1.77
N VAL A 9 14.16 -4.90 -2.11
CA VAL A 9 12.88 -4.58 -2.76
C VAL A 9 11.76 -4.65 -1.72
N ILE A 10 11.01 -3.57 -1.57
CA ILE A 10 9.79 -3.50 -0.75
C ILE A 10 8.59 -3.50 -1.71
N VAL A 11 7.64 -4.41 -1.51
CA VAL A 11 6.47 -4.53 -2.38
C VAL A 11 5.25 -3.92 -1.68
N GLY A 12 4.79 -2.77 -2.17
CA GLY A 12 3.65 -2.01 -1.64
C GLY A 12 4.05 -0.81 -0.80
N SER A 13 3.36 0.32 -1.01
CA SER A 13 3.59 1.62 -0.35
C SER A 13 2.46 2.02 0.61
N GLY A 14 1.80 1.05 1.21
CA GLY A 14 0.90 1.26 2.35
C GLY A 14 1.65 1.57 3.64
N ILE A 15 0.95 1.57 4.78
CA ILE A 15 1.55 1.86 6.10
C ILE A 15 2.76 0.96 6.38
N ALA A 16 2.67 -0.33 6.07
CA ALA A 16 3.75 -1.29 6.29
C ALA A 16 5.00 -0.98 5.45
N GLY A 17 4.81 -0.64 4.15
CA GLY A 17 5.93 -0.30 3.27
C GLY A 17 6.65 0.98 3.69
N ILE A 18 5.91 2.01 4.11
CA ILE A 18 6.46 3.26 4.64
C ILE A 18 7.23 3.00 5.94
N THR A 19 6.65 2.20 6.87
CA THR A 19 7.31 1.80 8.11
C THR A 19 8.63 1.07 7.83
N THR A 20 8.58 0.10 6.94
CA THR A 20 9.77 -0.69 6.54
C THR A 20 10.86 0.19 5.98
N ALA A 21 10.52 1.11 5.08
CA ALA A 21 11.47 2.04 4.49
C ALA A 21 12.13 2.96 5.53
N TYR A 22 11.33 3.50 6.45
CA TYR A 22 11.86 4.33 7.54
C TYR A 22 12.89 3.59 8.39
N TYR A 23 12.55 2.38 8.86
CA TYR A 23 13.48 1.62 9.70
C TYR A 23 14.68 1.09 8.92
N LEU A 24 14.53 0.81 7.63
CA LEU A 24 15.65 0.46 6.76
C LEU A 24 16.64 1.63 6.66
N GLN A 25 16.16 2.82 6.34
CA GLN A 25 17.01 4.04 6.30
C GLN A 25 17.69 4.31 7.64
N LYS A 26 16.96 4.16 8.75
CA LYS A 26 17.47 4.44 10.10
C LYS A 26 18.54 3.46 10.55
N ASN A 27 18.31 2.16 10.34
CA ASN A 27 19.15 1.10 10.92
C ASN A 27 20.19 0.57 9.93
N HIS A 28 19.96 0.72 8.64
CA HIS A 28 20.82 0.22 7.55
C HIS A 28 21.02 1.28 6.45
N PRO A 29 21.58 2.47 6.78
CA PRO A 29 21.68 3.60 5.84
C PRO A 29 22.55 3.32 4.62
N ASN A 30 23.35 2.26 4.65
CA ASN A 30 24.21 1.86 3.53
C ASN A 30 23.51 0.95 2.52
N LEU A 31 22.32 0.43 2.84
CA LEU A 31 21.56 -0.41 1.92
C LEU A 31 20.70 0.45 0.98
N THR A 32 20.78 0.12 -0.29
CA THR A 32 19.92 0.70 -1.31
C THR A 32 18.58 -0.03 -1.33
N TYR A 33 17.49 0.71 -1.53
CA TYR A 33 16.17 0.10 -1.61
C TYR A 33 15.27 0.80 -2.63
N VAL A 34 14.23 0.08 -3.06
CA VAL A 34 13.11 0.61 -3.84
C VAL A 34 11.80 0.07 -3.28
N ILE A 35 10.79 0.90 -3.25
CA ILE A 35 9.41 0.48 -2.99
C ILE A 35 8.70 0.38 -4.35
N ILE A 36 8.09 -0.76 -4.63
CA ILE A 36 7.35 -0.98 -5.88
C ILE A 36 5.87 -0.93 -5.55
N GLU A 37 5.15 0.03 -6.14
CA GLU A 37 3.74 0.27 -5.94
C GLU A 37 2.97 0.08 -7.25
N ALA A 38 1.94 -0.76 -7.20
CA ALA A 38 1.13 -1.07 -8.38
C ALA A 38 0.17 0.08 -8.77
N ARG A 39 -0.18 0.93 -7.83
CA ARG A 39 -1.10 2.06 -7.98
C ARG A 39 -0.33 3.35 -8.31
N SER A 40 -1.08 4.37 -8.71
CA SER A 40 -0.52 5.69 -9.05
C SER A 40 -0.15 6.54 -7.82
N ASP A 41 -0.55 6.11 -6.60
CA ASP A 41 -0.19 6.82 -5.37
C ASP A 41 -0.01 5.84 -4.21
N LEU A 42 0.67 6.32 -3.15
CA LEU A 42 0.91 5.57 -1.92
C LEU A 42 -0.35 5.52 -1.03
N GLY A 43 -0.29 4.73 0.04
CA GLY A 43 -1.33 4.73 1.09
C GLY A 43 -2.13 3.43 1.19
N GLY A 44 -2.02 2.53 0.20
CA GLY A 44 -2.66 1.22 0.21
C GLY A 44 -4.17 1.32 0.46
N THR A 45 -4.67 0.73 1.55
CA THR A 45 -6.09 0.77 1.95
C THR A 45 -6.65 2.20 1.98
N TRP A 46 -5.91 3.17 2.49
CA TRP A 46 -6.36 4.55 2.66
C TRP A 46 -6.34 5.36 1.36
N ASP A 47 -5.66 4.88 0.33
CA ASP A 47 -5.77 5.41 -1.02
C ASP A 47 -6.91 4.77 -1.82
N GLN A 48 -7.18 3.48 -1.57
CA GLN A 48 -8.20 2.76 -2.31
C GLN A 48 -9.62 3.00 -1.79
N MET A 49 -9.81 2.94 -0.47
CA MET A 49 -11.15 3.01 0.13
C MET A 49 -11.67 4.46 0.11
N LYS A 50 -12.75 4.69 -0.67
CA LYS A 50 -13.32 6.02 -0.92
C LYS A 50 -14.81 6.11 -0.61
N PHE A 51 -15.40 5.07 0.01
CA PHE A 51 -16.80 5.07 0.38
C PHE A 51 -17.09 6.12 1.48
N PRO A 52 -18.29 6.68 1.52
CA PRO A 52 -18.68 7.67 2.53
C PRO A 52 -18.50 7.15 3.95
N GLY A 53 -17.90 7.96 4.81
CA GLY A 53 -17.67 7.61 6.21
C GLY A 53 -16.48 6.67 6.45
N VAL A 54 -15.62 6.41 5.44
CA VAL A 54 -14.40 5.62 5.63
C VAL A 54 -13.50 6.26 6.69
N ARG A 55 -13.18 5.47 7.73
CA ARG A 55 -12.41 5.91 8.90
C ARG A 55 -11.69 4.71 9.54
N SER A 56 -10.76 4.99 10.45
CA SER A 56 -10.17 3.93 11.26
C SER A 56 -11.21 3.34 12.22
N ASP A 57 -11.13 2.05 12.46
CA ASP A 57 -11.85 1.31 13.50
C ASP A 57 -11.00 1.14 14.77
N THR A 58 -9.72 1.43 14.67
CA THR A 58 -8.74 1.46 15.75
C THR A 58 -8.34 2.91 16.04
N ASP A 59 -8.00 3.22 17.29
CA ASP A 59 -7.47 4.53 17.64
C ASP A 59 -6.16 4.83 16.89
N MET A 60 -6.03 6.07 16.44
CA MET A 60 -4.90 6.49 15.63
C MET A 60 -3.61 6.69 16.42
N TYR A 61 -3.68 6.83 17.75
CA TYR A 61 -2.48 6.95 18.57
C TYR A 61 -1.73 5.62 18.69
N THR A 62 -2.48 4.51 18.65
CA THR A 62 -1.90 3.15 18.58
C THR A 62 -1.58 2.75 17.13
N TYR A 63 -2.44 3.11 16.17
CA TYR A 63 -2.29 2.73 14.78
C TYR A 63 -1.22 3.55 14.04
N GLY A 64 -0.99 4.79 14.45
CA GLY A 64 -0.02 5.70 13.84
C GLY A 64 1.44 5.26 14.00
N PHE A 65 2.32 5.90 13.26
CA PHE A 65 3.75 5.63 13.34
C PHE A 65 4.34 6.10 14.67
N SER A 66 5.09 5.27 15.39
CA SER A 66 5.81 5.66 16.61
C SER A 66 6.86 6.74 16.35
N PHE A 67 7.43 6.79 15.15
CA PHE A 67 8.44 7.77 14.74
C PHE A 67 7.86 9.07 14.18
N ASN A 68 6.57 9.12 13.91
CA ASN A 68 5.81 10.29 13.48
C ASN A 68 4.39 10.22 14.08
N PRO A 69 4.21 10.49 15.39
CA PRO A 69 2.94 10.31 16.07
C PRO A 69 1.79 11.09 15.42
N TRP A 70 0.63 10.48 15.40
CA TRP A 70 -0.61 11.10 14.93
C TRP A 70 -0.99 12.32 15.78
N GLN A 71 -1.43 13.40 15.12
CA GLN A 71 -1.82 14.66 15.77
C GLN A 71 -3.31 15.01 15.61
N GLY A 72 -4.09 14.11 15.05
CA GLY A 72 -5.51 14.31 14.79
C GLY A 72 -6.43 13.67 15.83
N PRO A 73 -7.74 13.60 15.54
CA PRO A 73 -8.72 12.92 16.40
C PRO A 73 -8.38 11.44 16.63
N ILE A 74 -8.88 10.89 17.74
CA ILE A 74 -8.64 9.49 18.11
C ILE A 74 -9.07 8.50 17.01
N ILE A 75 -10.18 8.79 16.31
CA ILE A 75 -10.62 8.07 15.12
C ILE A 75 -10.32 8.93 13.89
N GLY A 76 -9.42 8.48 13.03
CA GLY A 76 -9.01 9.19 11.83
C GLY A 76 -9.97 8.96 10.67
N GLN A 77 -10.34 10.01 9.94
CA GLN A 77 -11.02 9.88 8.66
C GLN A 77 -10.04 9.35 7.59
N GLY A 78 -10.54 8.56 6.63
CA GLY A 78 -9.68 7.96 5.61
C GLY A 78 -8.82 8.96 4.85
N ARG A 79 -9.39 10.13 4.48
CA ARG A 79 -8.65 11.22 3.82
C ARG A 79 -7.51 11.78 4.68
N ASP A 80 -7.74 11.90 5.99
CA ASP A 80 -6.75 12.47 6.91
C ASP A 80 -5.62 11.47 7.17
N ILE A 81 -5.96 10.17 7.25
CA ILE A 81 -4.96 9.10 7.32
C ILE A 81 -4.13 9.04 6.04
N LYS A 82 -4.77 9.15 4.87
CA LYS A 82 -4.05 9.21 3.58
C LYS A 82 -3.09 10.40 3.53
N ALA A 83 -3.52 11.58 3.97
CA ALA A 83 -2.68 12.77 4.07
C ALA A 83 -1.49 12.53 5.01
N TYR A 84 -1.74 11.99 6.21
CA TYR A 84 -0.72 11.65 7.18
C TYR A 84 0.34 10.68 6.64
N LEU A 85 -0.06 9.63 5.90
CA LEU A 85 0.87 8.72 5.25
C LEU A 85 1.70 9.43 4.18
N THR A 86 1.06 10.28 3.39
CA THR A 86 1.72 11.05 2.32
C THR A 86 2.74 12.02 2.89
N ASP A 87 2.39 12.75 3.94
CA ASP A 87 3.26 13.72 4.60
C ASP A 87 4.42 13.02 5.34
N THR A 88 4.14 11.86 5.94
CA THR A 88 5.19 11.04 6.55
C THR A 88 6.20 10.56 5.50
N ALA A 89 5.73 10.05 4.37
CA ALA A 89 6.62 9.60 3.30
C ALA A 89 7.48 10.74 2.73
N LYS A 90 6.92 11.96 2.62
CA LYS A 90 7.67 13.16 2.22
C LYS A 90 8.68 13.59 3.29
N LYS A 91 8.24 13.72 4.55
CA LYS A 91 9.04 14.17 5.70
C LYS A 91 10.34 13.37 5.86
N PHE A 92 10.27 12.07 5.60
CA PHE A 92 11.41 11.15 5.75
C PHE A 92 12.05 10.74 4.43
N ASN A 93 11.82 11.49 3.34
CA ASN A 93 12.40 11.26 2.01
C ASN A 93 12.13 9.84 1.46
N ILE A 94 11.02 9.22 1.87
CA ILE A 94 10.64 7.86 1.43
C ILE A 94 9.97 7.92 0.05
N ARG A 95 9.21 8.99 -0.23
CA ARG A 95 8.41 9.11 -1.46
C ARG A 95 9.25 8.98 -2.74
N GLU A 96 10.47 9.52 -2.74
CA GLU A 96 11.39 9.47 -3.88
C GLU A 96 11.91 8.06 -4.21
N HIS A 97 11.81 7.14 -3.25
CA HIS A 97 12.15 5.73 -3.43
C HIS A 97 10.96 4.87 -3.91
N ILE A 98 9.77 5.46 -4.13
CA ILE A 98 8.58 4.73 -4.57
C ILE A 98 8.49 4.77 -6.09
N LEU A 99 8.42 3.59 -6.68
CA LEU A 99 8.16 3.41 -8.09
C LEU A 99 6.66 3.09 -8.28
N PHE A 100 5.90 4.12 -8.61
CA PHE A 100 4.45 4.03 -8.85
C PHE A 100 4.12 3.38 -10.20
N ASP A 101 2.85 3.03 -10.41
CA ASP A 101 2.31 2.41 -11.62
C ASP A 101 3.12 1.20 -12.08
N THR A 102 3.66 0.47 -11.11
CA THR A 102 4.57 -0.64 -11.35
C THR A 102 4.11 -1.85 -10.54
N LYS A 103 3.50 -2.82 -11.23
CA LYS A 103 3.01 -4.05 -10.60
C LYS A 103 4.09 -5.10 -10.58
N VAL A 104 4.39 -5.68 -9.43
CA VAL A 104 5.18 -6.91 -9.31
C VAL A 104 4.37 -8.06 -9.90
N THR A 105 4.95 -8.80 -10.85
CA THR A 105 4.30 -9.90 -11.55
C THR A 105 4.82 -11.26 -11.13
N SER A 106 6.10 -11.34 -10.74
CA SER A 106 6.67 -12.56 -10.16
C SER A 106 7.90 -12.26 -9.30
N LEU A 107 8.14 -13.16 -8.36
CA LEU A 107 9.31 -13.21 -7.50
C LEU A 107 9.93 -14.59 -7.63
N SER A 108 11.23 -14.69 -7.89
CA SER A 108 11.95 -15.94 -7.96
C SER A 108 13.32 -15.83 -7.29
N TRP A 109 13.74 -16.92 -6.62
CA TRP A 109 15.04 -17.03 -5.99
C TRP A 109 15.92 -17.98 -6.82
N SER A 110 17.06 -17.49 -7.28
CA SER A 110 18.08 -18.28 -7.96
C SER A 110 19.45 -17.60 -7.81
N ASP A 111 20.51 -18.36 -7.95
CA ASP A 111 21.89 -17.83 -7.94
C ASP A 111 22.17 -16.90 -6.73
N ASN A 112 21.64 -17.26 -5.57
CA ASN A 112 21.80 -16.57 -4.31
C ASN A 112 21.26 -15.12 -4.31
N GLN A 113 20.23 -14.85 -5.11
CA GLN A 113 19.56 -13.55 -5.19
C GLN A 113 18.09 -13.70 -5.61
N TRP A 114 17.33 -12.67 -5.30
CA TRP A 114 15.96 -12.52 -5.78
C TRP A 114 15.94 -11.84 -7.15
N THR A 115 15.07 -12.34 -8.02
CA THR A 115 14.64 -11.64 -9.23
C THR A 115 13.19 -11.21 -9.05
N THR A 116 12.96 -9.90 -9.12
CA THR A 116 11.64 -9.28 -9.09
C THR A 116 11.27 -8.82 -10.49
N LYS A 117 10.28 -9.47 -11.09
CA LYS A 117 9.71 -9.04 -12.38
C LYS A 117 8.56 -8.09 -12.15
N THR A 118 8.49 -7.02 -12.94
CA THR A 118 7.43 -6.02 -12.84
C THR A 118 6.82 -5.71 -14.20
N SER A 119 5.74 -4.92 -14.20
CA SER A 119 5.10 -4.42 -15.42
C SER A 119 5.95 -3.39 -16.19
N ARG A 120 7.06 -2.88 -15.60
CA ARG A 120 7.89 -1.83 -16.21
C ARG A 120 9.36 -2.21 -16.32
N LYS A 121 10.05 -2.43 -15.20
CA LYS A 121 11.47 -2.77 -15.14
C LYS A 121 11.75 -3.80 -14.06
N ASP A 122 12.65 -4.70 -14.32
CA ASP A 122 13.01 -5.81 -13.43
C ASP A 122 14.17 -5.44 -12.50
N PHE A 123 14.20 -6.08 -11.33
CA PHE A 123 15.22 -5.88 -10.31
C PHE A 123 15.83 -7.22 -9.88
N THR A 124 17.10 -7.15 -9.45
CA THR A 124 17.73 -8.20 -8.63
C THR A 124 18.05 -7.63 -7.26
N SER A 125 17.82 -8.42 -6.20
CA SER A 125 18.06 -7.98 -4.82
C SER A 125 18.46 -9.13 -3.91
N GLN A 126 19.05 -8.79 -2.77
CA GLN A 126 19.33 -9.76 -1.70
C GLN A 126 18.10 -10.01 -0.83
N TYR A 127 17.25 -8.99 -0.66
CA TYR A 127 16.09 -9.06 0.21
C TYR A 127 14.83 -8.59 -0.50
N ILE A 128 13.71 -9.25 -0.17
CA ILE A 128 12.36 -8.80 -0.53
C ILE A 128 11.53 -8.71 0.73
N ILE A 129 10.80 -7.60 0.89
CA ILE A 129 9.87 -7.40 1.99
C ILE A 129 8.49 -7.16 1.38
N CYS A 130 7.57 -8.12 1.57
CA CYS A 130 6.22 -8.05 1.06
C CYS A 130 5.33 -7.24 2.00
N CYS A 131 4.89 -6.07 1.55
CA CYS A 131 3.99 -5.14 2.24
C CYS A 131 2.68 -4.96 1.45
N THR A 132 2.19 -6.05 0.83
CA THR A 132 1.08 -6.05 -0.14
C THR A 132 -0.30 -5.92 0.51
N GLY A 133 -0.38 -5.97 1.83
CA GLY A 133 -1.66 -6.00 2.55
C GLY A 133 -2.32 -7.38 2.49
N SER A 134 -3.58 -7.44 2.96
CA SER A 134 -4.33 -8.68 3.10
C SER A 134 -5.50 -8.82 2.12
N ARG A 135 -5.69 -7.85 1.22
CA ARG A 135 -6.83 -7.80 0.30
C ARG A 135 -6.37 -7.87 -1.14
N ASP A 136 -7.18 -8.54 -1.98
CA ASP A 136 -7.04 -8.40 -3.42
C ASP A 136 -7.66 -7.06 -3.85
N TYR A 137 -6.80 -6.14 -4.33
CA TYR A 137 -7.24 -4.80 -4.73
C TYR A 137 -8.01 -4.77 -6.06
N LYS A 138 -7.94 -5.84 -6.83
CA LYS A 138 -8.61 -5.93 -8.13
C LYS A 138 -9.97 -6.62 -8.05
N TYR A 139 -10.06 -7.63 -7.19
CA TYR A 139 -11.25 -8.47 -7.09
C TYR A 139 -11.81 -8.41 -5.67
N PRO A 140 -12.84 -7.56 -5.42
CA PRO A 140 -13.51 -7.55 -4.14
C PRO A 140 -14.20 -8.90 -3.90
N ASN A 141 -14.14 -9.37 -2.66
CA ASN A 141 -14.81 -10.60 -2.28
C ASN A 141 -16.27 -10.33 -1.97
N PHE A 142 -17.14 -10.55 -2.96
CA PHE A 142 -18.59 -10.44 -2.79
C PHE A 142 -19.14 -11.68 -2.07
N PRO A 143 -19.71 -11.54 -0.87
CA PRO A 143 -20.43 -12.63 -0.24
C PRO A 143 -21.70 -12.92 -1.06
N LYS A 144 -22.08 -14.20 -1.16
CA LYS A 144 -23.34 -14.60 -1.78
C LYS A 144 -24.44 -14.62 -0.73
N PHE A 145 -25.47 -13.80 -0.91
CA PHE A 145 -26.63 -13.78 -0.04
C PHE A 145 -27.78 -14.62 -0.64
N LYS A 146 -28.55 -15.27 0.25
CA LYS A 146 -29.79 -15.93 -0.16
C LYS A 146 -30.75 -14.88 -0.72
N ASP A 147 -31.38 -15.21 -1.83
CA ASP A 147 -32.42 -14.36 -2.49
C ASP A 147 -31.86 -12.97 -2.98
N GLU A 148 -30.55 -12.83 -3.15
CA GLU A 148 -29.92 -11.61 -3.68
C GLU A 148 -30.51 -11.19 -5.04
N ASN A 149 -30.90 -12.18 -5.86
CA ASN A 149 -31.46 -11.96 -7.19
C ASN A 149 -32.88 -11.34 -7.20
N ILE A 150 -33.58 -11.30 -6.08
CA ILE A 150 -34.89 -10.62 -5.97
C ILE A 150 -34.75 -9.15 -5.50
N TYR A 151 -33.58 -8.75 -5.00
CA TYR A 151 -33.33 -7.37 -4.64
C TYR A 151 -33.27 -6.51 -5.90
N GLN A 152 -34.03 -5.43 -5.93
CA GLN A 152 -34.13 -4.54 -7.09
C GLN A 152 -33.25 -3.26 -6.96
N GLY A 153 -32.58 -3.09 -5.85
CA GLY A 153 -31.69 -1.97 -5.60
C GLY A 153 -30.27 -2.22 -6.12
N GLU A 154 -29.44 -1.20 -6.05
CA GLU A 154 -28.02 -1.30 -6.38
C GLU A 154 -27.23 -1.97 -5.25
N ILE A 155 -26.38 -2.92 -5.60
CA ILE A 155 -25.46 -3.60 -4.65
C ILE A 155 -24.04 -3.15 -4.99
N VAL A 156 -23.38 -2.49 -4.06
CA VAL A 156 -22.03 -1.95 -4.24
C VAL A 156 -21.10 -2.48 -3.16
N HIS A 157 -19.94 -2.94 -3.58
CA HIS A 157 -18.89 -3.30 -2.64
C HIS A 157 -18.07 -2.06 -2.23
N THR A 158 -17.78 -1.90 -0.94
CA THR A 158 -17.02 -0.73 -0.42
C THR A 158 -15.63 -0.54 -1.04
N GLN A 159 -15.02 -1.62 -1.52
CA GLN A 159 -13.73 -1.57 -2.22
C GLN A 159 -13.85 -1.00 -3.64
N ASP A 160 -15.02 -1.13 -4.26
CA ASP A 160 -15.32 -0.69 -5.62
C ASP A 160 -16.52 0.27 -5.61
N TRP A 161 -16.41 1.30 -4.78
CA TRP A 161 -17.50 2.26 -4.57
C TRP A 161 -17.80 3.09 -5.82
N GLY A 162 -16.78 3.41 -6.62
CA GLY A 162 -16.93 4.24 -7.82
C GLY A 162 -17.48 5.64 -7.51
N ASN A 163 -18.45 6.07 -8.32
CA ASN A 163 -19.14 7.36 -8.19
C ASN A 163 -20.59 7.18 -7.69
N VAL A 164 -20.84 6.17 -6.86
CA VAL A 164 -22.19 5.93 -6.32
C VAL A 164 -22.57 7.07 -5.38
N GLU A 165 -23.65 7.75 -5.70
CA GLU A 165 -24.25 8.79 -4.86
C GLU A 165 -25.40 8.18 -4.04
N PHE A 166 -25.42 8.47 -2.74
CA PHE A 166 -26.61 8.22 -1.93
C PHE A 166 -27.70 9.21 -2.34
N LYS A 167 -28.84 8.66 -2.74
CA LYS A 167 -30.06 9.43 -2.99
C LYS A 167 -30.89 9.51 -1.71
#